data_6f846e4a775993d29a4c8232e7ecf071
#
_entry.id   6f846e4a775993d29a4c8232e7ecf071
#
_cell.length_a   1.000
_cell.length_b   1.000
_cell.length_c   1.000
_cell.angle_alpha   90.00
_cell.angle_beta   90.00
_cell.angle_gamma   90.00
#
_symmetry.space_group_name_H-M   'P 1'
#
loop_
_entity.id
_entity.type
_entity.pdbx_description
1 polymer ?
#
loop_
_entity_poly.entity_id
_entity_poly.type
_entity_poly.pdbx_seq_one_letter_code
_entity_poly.pdbx_strand_id
1 'polypeptide(L)'
;MTINVKNFLKDKPKLSKMGEFQELQPIEGMEISAISADLYGTGRDDLCLFYFKDGANYGAVYTNNTICSESITWNRQIRKKNIKAIMINTKNANTFTGTQGAEALESLSKNLAKNLTLREAQKKGGTSQVIKPNEILFASTGVIGEKFPIQKIKNSTSQLVEKLREKQ
;
A
#
# COMPACT_ATOMS: atom_id res chain seq x y z
N MET A 1 5.28 5.37 -40.70
CA MET A 1 6.38 5.87 -39.82
C MET A 1 6.32 5.11 -38.52
N THR A 2 7.21 4.14 -38.30
CA THR A 2 7.16 3.30 -37.09
C THR A 2 7.94 4.03 -36.00
N ILE A 3 7.26 4.49 -34.96
CA ILE A 3 7.91 5.16 -33.81
C ILE A 3 8.67 4.09 -33.03
N ASN A 4 10.01 4.21 -33.02
CA ASN A 4 10.84 3.32 -32.22
C ASN A 4 10.85 3.80 -30.76
N VAL A 5 9.99 3.21 -29.93
CA VAL A 5 9.82 3.55 -28.52
C VAL A 5 11.13 3.47 -27.71
N LYS A 6 12.07 2.58 -28.11
CA LYS A 6 13.39 2.48 -27.46
C LYS A 6 14.24 3.73 -27.64
N ASN A 7 14.14 4.40 -28.80
CA ASN A 7 14.88 5.65 -29.05
C ASN A 7 14.22 6.84 -28.37
N PHE A 8 12.87 6.85 -28.26
CA PHE A 8 12.13 7.88 -27.52
C PHE A 8 12.46 7.87 -26.02
N LEU A 9 12.73 6.68 -25.44
CA LEU A 9 13.10 6.53 -24.03
C LEU A 9 14.59 6.79 -23.75
N LYS A 10 15.45 6.84 -24.78
CA LYS A 10 16.88 7.19 -24.61
C LYS A 10 17.08 8.69 -24.35
N ASP A 11 16.30 9.53 -24.97
CA ASP A 11 16.23 10.95 -24.66
C ASP A 11 15.17 11.14 -23.56
N LYS A 12 15.51 10.75 -22.32
CA LYS A 12 14.67 11.13 -21.17
C LYS A 12 14.48 12.64 -21.24
N PRO A 13 13.27 13.15 -21.51
CA PRO A 13 13.06 14.57 -21.44
C PRO A 13 13.52 15.00 -20.06
N LYS A 14 14.28 16.09 -19.95
CA LYS A 14 14.67 16.73 -18.70
C LYS A 14 13.42 17.32 -17.98
N LEU A 15 12.34 16.53 -17.90
CA LEU A 15 11.02 16.93 -17.45
C LEU A 15 10.90 16.93 -15.92
N SER A 16 11.80 16.30 -15.21
CA SER A 16 11.90 16.57 -13.79
C SER A 16 13.29 17.05 -13.46
N LYS A 17 13.41 18.31 -13.17
CA LYS A 17 14.51 18.87 -12.38
C LYS A 17 14.36 18.45 -10.90
N MET A 18 13.83 17.26 -10.62
CA MET A 18 13.91 16.72 -9.27
C MET A 18 15.37 16.39 -9.08
N GLY A 19 16.05 17.21 -8.27
CA GLY A 19 17.36 16.93 -7.76
C GLY A 19 17.38 15.61 -6.99
N GLU A 20 18.51 15.27 -6.42
CA GLU A 20 18.61 14.14 -5.50
C GLU A 20 17.55 14.29 -4.40
N PHE A 21 16.88 13.18 -4.06
CA PHE A 21 15.94 13.19 -2.95
C PHE A 21 16.70 13.57 -1.68
N GLN A 22 16.19 14.57 -0.97
CA GLN A 22 16.74 14.90 0.34
C GLN A 22 16.54 13.71 1.28
N GLU A 23 17.56 13.40 2.07
CA GLU A 23 17.42 12.42 3.14
C GLU A 23 16.38 12.92 4.14
N LEU A 24 15.25 12.20 4.22
CA LEU A 24 14.17 12.55 5.13
C LEU A 24 14.50 12.03 6.53
N GLN A 25 14.28 12.88 7.53
CA GLN A 25 14.40 12.44 8.90
C GLN A 25 13.29 11.43 9.25
N PRO A 26 13.58 10.42 10.07
CA PRO A 26 12.57 9.50 10.55
C PRO A 26 11.44 10.24 11.28
N ILE A 27 10.22 9.80 11.08
CA ILE A 27 9.06 10.27 11.83
C ILE A 27 8.87 9.33 13.01
N GLU A 28 8.94 9.84 14.22
CA GLU A 28 8.77 9.05 15.44
C GLU A 28 7.41 8.34 15.43
N GLY A 29 7.44 7.06 15.79
CA GLY A 29 6.22 6.22 15.81
C GLY A 29 5.74 5.72 14.45
N MET A 30 6.40 6.11 13.34
CA MET A 30 6.12 5.61 12.00
C MET A 30 7.19 4.62 11.55
N GLU A 31 6.77 3.44 11.11
CA GLU A 31 7.61 2.44 10.49
C GLU A 31 7.19 2.24 9.03
N ILE A 32 8.14 2.02 8.15
CA ILE A 32 7.89 1.83 6.71
C ILE A 32 8.55 0.55 6.24
N SER A 33 7.93 -0.12 5.29
CA SER A 33 8.55 -1.20 4.52
C SER A 33 8.11 -1.17 3.07
N ALA A 34 9.01 -1.58 2.19
CA ALA A 34 8.72 -1.83 0.78
C ALA A 34 9.29 -3.19 0.37
N ILE A 35 8.56 -3.92 -0.44
CA ILE A 35 8.97 -5.23 -0.96
C ILE A 35 8.41 -5.47 -2.35
N SER A 36 9.00 -6.43 -3.06
CA SER A 36 8.42 -7.04 -4.24
C SER A 36 7.50 -8.20 -3.84
N ALA A 37 6.24 -8.15 -4.26
CA ALA A 37 5.33 -9.30 -4.33
C ALA A 37 5.36 -9.93 -5.73
N ASP A 38 6.34 -9.53 -6.55
CA ASP A 38 6.50 -9.98 -7.92
C ASP A 38 5.26 -9.76 -8.81
N LEU A 39 4.60 -8.61 -8.62
CA LEU A 39 3.44 -8.24 -9.44
C LEU A 39 3.84 -7.93 -10.88
N TYR A 40 5.07 -7.43 -11.08
CA TYR A 40 5.64 -7.10 -12.40
C TYR A 40 6.48 -8.22 -13.01
N GLY A 41 6.84 -9.27 -12.26
CA GLY A 41 7.80 -10.29 -12.70
C GLY A 41 9.23 -9.78 -12.88
N THR A 42 9.61 -8.69 -12.21
CA THR A 42 10.92 -8.05 -12.36
C THR A 42 11.68 -7.87 -11.04
N GLY A 43 11.13 -8.35 -9.94
CA GLY A 43 11.71 -8.21 -8.60
C GLY A 43 11.75 -6.80 -8.03
N ARG A 44 11.18 -5.80 -8.76
CA ARG A 44 11.06 -4.43 -8.23
C ARG A 44 10.03 -4.36 -7.11
N ASP A 45 10.21 -3.43 -6.18
CA ASP A 45 9.24 -3.19 -5.11
C ASP A 45 7.91 -2.70 -5.69
N ASP A 46 6.84 -3.35 -5.28
CA ASP A 46 5.47 -3.12 -5.75
C ASP A 46 4.43 -3.07 -4.63
N LEU A 47 4.86 -3.38 -3.39
CA LEU A 47 4.09 -3.18 -2.17
C LEU A 47 4.84 -2.27 -1.21
N CYS A 48 4.10 -1.36 -0.57
CA CYS A 48 4.61 -0.50 0.49
C CYS A 48 3.61 -0.49 1.66
N LEU A 49 4.15 -0.45 2.88
CA LEU A 49 3.36 -0.39 4.11
C LEU A 49 3.90 0.72 5.00
N PHE A 50 3.03 1.64 5.39
CA PHE A 50 3.24 2.58 6.48
C PHE A 50 2.51 2.06 7.70
N TYR A 51 3.20 1.95 8.82
CA TYR A 51 2.62 1.50 10.09
C TYR A 51 2.86 2.57 11.17
N PHE A 52 1.81 2.91 11.90
CA PHE A 52 1.81 3.91 12.97
C PHE A 52 1.60 3.21 14.31
N LYS A 53 2.64 3.12 15.14
CA LYS A 53 2.62 2.40 16.43
C LYS A 53 1.48 2.86 17.33
N ASP A 54 1.37 4.18 17.49
CA ASP A 54 0.36 4.81 18.34
C ASP A 54 -0.91 5.19 17.57
N GLY A 55 -0.92 4.91 16.27
CA GLY A 55 -1.93 5.36 15.33
C GLY A 55 -1.67 6.78 14.84
N ALA A 56 -2.33 7.13 13.76
CA ALA A 56 -2.23 8.46 13.17
C ALA A 56 -3.62 9.03 12.88
N ASN A 57 -3.81 10.30 13.21
CA ASN A 57 -4.97 11.03 12.73
C ASN A 57 -4.80 11.33 11.25
N TYR A 58 -5.85 11.24 10.48
CA TYR A 58 -5.79 11.51 9.05
C TYR A 58 -6.97 12.37 8.57
N GLY A 59 -6.75 13.10 7.50
CA GLY A 59 -7.76 13.75 6.68
C GLY A 59 -7.68 13.22 5.26
N ALA A 60 -8.82 13.02 4.60
CA ALA A 60 -8.85 12.50 3.25
C ALA A 60 -9.88 13.24 2.40
N VAL A 61 -9.51 13.46 1.15
CA VAL A 61 -10.41 13.91 0.08
C VAL A 61 -10.47 12.82 -0.98
N TYR A 62 -11.64 12.61 -1.56
CA TYR A 62 -11.86 11.55 -2.53
C TYR A 62 -12.51 12.12 -3.78
N THR A 63 -12.27 11.45 -4.91
CA THR A 63 -12.92 11.83 -6.17
C THR A 63 -14.45 11.73 -6.07
N ASN A 64 -15.16 12.63 -6.76
CA ASN A 64 -16.61 12.55 -6.94
C ASN A 64 -17.01 11.69 -8.15
N ASN A 65 -16.04 11.08 -8.84
CA ASN A 65 -16.33 10.19 -9.95
C ASN A 65 -17.13 8.96 -9.46
N THR A 66 -18.13 8.58 -10.23
CA THR A 66 -18.93 7.36 -9.98
C THR A 66 -18.09 6.10 -10.14
N ILE A 67 -17.06 6.16 -10.98
CA ILE A 67 -16.10 5.08 -11.18
C ILE A 67 -14.85 5.39 -10.35
N CYS A 68 -14.65 4.64 -9.29
CA CYS A 68 -13.47 4.75 -8.44
C CYS A 68 -12.91 3.34 -8.14
N SER A 69 -11.69 3.31 -7.59
CA SER A 69 -11.10 2.03 -7.18
C SER A 69 -11.77 1.50 -5.90
N GLU A 70 -11.72 0.19 -5.71
CA GLU A 70 -12.22 -0.44 -4.49
C GLU A 70 -11.46 0.03 -3.24
N SER A 71 -10.21 0.46 -3.40
CA SER A 71 -9.45 1.11 -2.31
C SER A 71 -10.12 2.40 -1.83
N ILE A 72 -10.67 3.21 -2.74
CA ILE A 72 -11.42 4.42 -2.36
C ILE A 72 -12.73 4.05 -1.69
N THR A 73 -13.45 3.06 -2.24
CA THR A 73 -14.71 2.55 -1.65
C THR A 73 -14.48 2.04 -0.23
N TRP A 74 -13.42 1.27 -0.02
CA TRP A 74 -13.00 0.79 1.30
C TRP A 74 -12.72 1.95 2.26
N ASN A 75 -11.86 2.89 1.86
CA ASN A 75 -11.43 4.00 2.72
C ASN A 75 -12.60 4.91 3.12
N ARG A 76 -13.57 5.12 2.24
CA ARG A 76 -14.79 5.90 2.54
C ARG A 76 -15.66 5.28 3.62
N GLN A 77 -15.60 3.96 3.81
CA GLN A 77 -16.37 3.25 4.84
C GLN A 77 -15.70 3.36 6.22
N ILE A 78 -14.42 3.72 6.29
CA ILE A 78 -13.71 3.88 7.54
C ILE A 78 -14.18 5.15 8.24
N ARG A 79 -14.82 4.98 9.40
CA ARG A 79 -15.35 6.09 10.22
C ARG A 79 -14.40 6.51 11.34
N LYS A 80 -13.33 5.77 11.57
CA LYS A 80 -12.32 6.10 12.57
C LYS A 80 -11.48 7.27 12.11
N LYS A 81 -11.17 8.19 13.03
CA LYS A 81 -10.25 9.32 12.79
C LYS A 81 -8.80 8.91 12.96
N ASN A 82 -8.55 7.80 13.67
CA ASN A 82 -7.21 7.27 13.93
C ASN A 82 -7.04 5.93 13.21
N ILE A 83 -5.98 5.81 12.44
CA ILE A 83 -5.62 4.60 11.68
C ILE A 83 -4.28 4.04 12.14
N LYS A 84 -4.06 2.77 11.89
CA LYS A 84 -2.83 2.05 12.24
C LYS A 84 -1.92 1.80 11.05
N ALA A 85 -2.47 1.72 9.84
CA ALA A 85 -1.64 1.44 8.68
C ALA A 85 -2.22 1.99 7.38
N ILE A 86 -1.32 2.22 6.42
CA ILE A 86 -1.65 2.48 5.02
C ILE A 86 -0.85 1.48 4.18
N MET A 87 -1.54 0.66 3.40
CA MET A 87 -0.91 -0.25 2.45
C MET A 87 -1.11 0.24 1.03
N ILE A 88 -0.04 0.26 0.25
CA ILE A 88 -0.03 0.72 -1.13
C ILE A 88 0.45 -0.42 -2.03
N ASN A 89 -0.25 -0.66 -3.13
CA ASN A 89 0.23 -1.51 -4.21
C ASN A 89 0.32 -0.75 -5.52
N THR A 90 1.28 -1.16 -6.36
CA THR A 90 1.38 -0.73 -7.74
C THR A 90 0.96 -1.87 -8.69
N LYS A 91 1.06 -1.68 -10.00
CA LYS A 91 0.69 -2.60 -11.09
C LYS A 91 -0.81 -2.68 -11.35
N ASN A 92 -1.67 -2.71 -10.35
CA ASN A 92 -3.11 -2.90 -10.48
C ASN A 92 -3.86 -1.83 -9.67
N ALA A 93 -4.76 -1.10 -10.31
CA ALA A 93 -5.53 -0.01 -9.68
C ALA A 93 -6.70 -0.50 -8.84
N ASN A 94 -7.03 -1.78 -8.88
CA ASN A 94 -8.24 -2.36 -8.28
C ASN A 94 -9.52 -1.57 -8.64
N THR A 95 -9.65 -1.24 -9.92
CA THR A 95 -10.77 -0.48 -10.49
C THR A 95 -11.42 -1.33 -11.59
N PHE A 96 -12.75 -1.34 -11.67
CA PHE A 96 -13.52 -2.24 -12.54
C PHE A 96 -13.25 -3.72 -12.27
N THR A 97 -13.03 -4.08 -11.04
CA THR A 97 -12.77 -5.44 -10.60
C THR A 97 -14.02 -6.12 -10.02
N GLY A 98 -15.11 -5.37 -9.92
CA GLY A 98 -16.39 -5.84 -9.40
C GLY A 98 -16.31 -6.29 -7.93
N THR A 99 -17.22 -7.16 -7.53
CA THR A 99 -17.29 -7.69 -6.15
C THR A 99 -16.00 -8.37 -5.71
N GLN A 100 -15.26 -9.00 -6.65
CA GLN A 100 -13.98 -9.66 -6.36
C GLN A 100 -12.92 -8.68 -5.83
N GLY A 101 -12.90 -7.45 -6.33
CA GLY A 101 -11.96 -6.42 -5.85
C GLY A 101 -12.26 -5.98 -4.42
N ALA A 102 -13.53 -5.82 -4.07
CA ALA A 102 -13.98 -5.47 -2.72
C ALA A 102 -13.70 -6.61 -1.71
N GLU A 103 -14.07 -7.84 -2.05
CA GLU A 103 -13.80 -9.05 -1.24
C GLU A 103 -12.30 -9.27 -1.02
N ALA A 104 -11.49 -8.98 -2.05
CA ALA A 104 -10.05 -9.05 -1.96
C ALA A 104 -9.50 -8.09 -0.90
N LEU A 105 -9.96 -6.83 -0.87
CA LEU A 105 -9.53 -5.86 0.14
C LEU A 105 -10.00 -6.25 1.54
N GLU A 106 -11.23 -6.74 1.69
CA GLU A 106 -11.71 -7.23 2.98
C GLU A 106 -10.84 -8.38 3.51
N SER A 107 -10.53 -9.36 2.64
CA SER A 107 -9.65 -10.47 2.99
C SER A 107 -8.23 -10.02 3.31
N LEU A 108 -7.72 -9.04 2.56
CA LEU A 108 -6.37 -8.47 2.75
C LEU A 108 -6.28 -7.69 4.06
N SER A 109 -7.29 -6.90 4.39
CA SER A 109 -7.34 -6.12 5.63
C SER A 109 -7.33 -7.01 6.88
N LYS A 110 -8.10 -8.11 6.85
CA LYS A 110 -8.09 -9.11 7.93
C LYS A 110 -6.73 -9.78 8.09
N ASN A 111 -6.09 -10.13 6.97
CA ASN A 111 -4.78 -10.77 6.96
C ASN A 111 -3.69 -9.83 7.46
N LEU A 112 -3.66 -8.58 6.98
CA LEU A 112 -2.67 -7.58 7.39
C LEU A 112 -2.85 -7.19 8.87
N ALA A 113 -4.09 -6.99 9.32
CA ALA A 113 -4.40 -6.71 10.72
C ALA A 113 -3.89 -7.82 11.66
N LYS A 114 -4.10 -9.09 11.27
CA LYS A 114 -3.58 -10.25 12.01
C LYS A 114 -2.05 -10.23 12.09
N ASN A 115 -1.36 -10.03 10.96
CA ASN A 115 0.10 -10.03 10.91
C ASN A 115 0.70 -8.89 11.75
N LEU A 116 0.12 -7.70 11.68
CA LEU A 116 0.54 -6.56 12.50
C LEU A 116 0.31 -6.82 13.99
N THR A 117 -0.85 -7.37 14.37
CA THR A 117 -1.14 -7.76 15.76
C THR A 117 -0.14 -8.76 16.30
N LEU A 118 0.18 -9.80 15.52
CA LEU A 118 1.17 -10.81 15.91
C LEU A 118 2.57 -10.21 16.10
N ARG A 119 2.98 -9.33 15.19
CA ARG A 119 4.26 -8.62 15.29
C ARG A 119 4.35 -7.78 16.57
N GLU A 120 3.32 -7.02 16.89
CA GLU A 120 3.31 -6.20 18.10
C GLU A 120 3.35 -7.06 19.38
N ALA A 121 2.64 -8.19 19.39
CA ALA A 121 2.67 -9.12 20.52
C ALA A 121 4.05 -9.79 20.73
N GLN A 122 4.87 -9.90 19.68
CA GLN A 122 6.20 -10.50 19.75
C GLN A 122 7.29 -9.50 20.19
N LYS A 123 7.03 -8.20 20.12
CA LYS A 123 7.98 -7.19 20.58
C LYS A 123 8.15 -7.29 22.11
N LYS A 124 9.41 -7.20 22.58
CA LYS A 124 9.73 -7.20 24.02
C LYS A 124 9.07 -6.00 24.71
N GLY A 125 8.14 -6.24 25.63
CA GLY A 125 7.33 -5.19 26.23
C GLY A 125 6.16 -4.72 25.37
N GLY A 126 5.85 -5.45 24.28
CA GLY A 126 4.74 -5.14 23.39
C GLY A 126 3.39 -5.20 24.09
N THR A 127 2.57 -4.19 23.86
CA THR A 127 1.19 -4.19 24.28
C THR A 127 0.38 -5.15 23.41
N SER A 128 -0.52 -5.93 24.00
CA SER A 128 -1.45 -6.80 23.26
C SER A 128 -2.51 -5.99 22.49
N GLN A 129 -2.07 -4.96 21.75
CA GLN A 129 -2.99 -4.14 20.99
C GLN A 129 -3.47 -4.90 19.75
N VAL A 130 -4.75 -5.26 19.74
CA VAL A 130 -5.37 -5.88 18.57
C VAL A 130 -5.65 -4.82 17.51
N ILE A 131 -5.01 -4.96 16.37
CA ILE A 131 -5.23 -4.10 15.21
C ILE A 131 -6.45 -4.62 14.45
N LYS A 132 -7.35 -3.71 14.08
CA LYS A 132 -8.60 -4.06 13.40
C LYS A 132 -8.53 -3.75 11.91
N PRO A 133 -9.23 -4.50 11.05
CA PRO A 133 -9.27 -4.24 9.61
C PRO A 133 -9.68 -2.80 9.24
N ASN A 134 -10.59 -2.21 9.99
CA ASN A 134 -11.07 -0.83 9.79
C ASN A 134 -10.11 0.25 10.35
N GLU A 135 -8.88 -0.10 10.67
CA GLU A 135 -7.78 0.81 11.02
C GLU A 135 -6.72 0.84 9.91
N ILE A 136 -7.01 0.20 8.76
CA ILE A 136 -6.09 0.07 7.63
C ILE A 136 -6.70 0.75 6.41
N LEU A 137 -5.96 1.71 5.84
CA LEU A 137 -6.27 2.34 4.56
C LEU A 137 -5.52 1.63 3.43
N PHE A 138 -6.09 1.67 2.24
CA PHE A 138 -5.48 1.14 1.02
C PHE A 138 -5.33 2.21 -0.05
N ALA A 139 -4.26 2.10 -0.84
CA ALA A 139 -4.08 2.82 -2.09
C ALA A 139 -3.60 1.86 -3.16
N SER A 140 -4.16 1.96 -4.35
CA SER A 140 -3.83 1.09 -5.47
C SER A 140 -3.62 1.94 -6.71
N THR A 141 -2.57 1.65 -7.48
CA THR A 141 -2.29 2.33 -8.74
C THR A 141 -1.82 1.33 -9.80
N GLY A 142 -2.12 1.62 -11.06
CA GLY A 142 -1.72 0.80 -12.20
C GLY A 142 -2.85 0.53 -13.18
N VAL A 143 -2.89 -0.66 -13.73
CA VAL A 143 -3.84 -1.05 -14.77
C VAL A 143 -5.26 -1.16 -14.22
N ILE A 144 -6.22 -0.62 -14.97
CA ILE A 144 -7.66 -0.67 -14.68
C ILE A 144 -8.26 -1.90 -15.38
N GLY A 145 -9.20 -2.58 -14.72
CA GLY A 145 -9.93 -3.71 -15.31
C GLY A 145 -9.20 -5.05 -15.28
N GLU A 146 -7.97 -5.09 -14.81
CA GLU A 146 -7.28 -6.35 -14.53
C GLU A 146 -7.72 -6.95 -13.19
N LYS A 147 -7.78 -8.29 -13.12
CA LYS A 147 -8.07 -9.00 -11.88
C LYS A 147 -7.04 -8.63 -10.80
N PHE A 148 -7.53 -8.25 -9.62
CA PHE A 148 -6.66 -7.89 -8.50
C PHE A 148 -5.85 -9.10 -8.03
N PRO A 149 -4.51 -9.00 -7.95
CA PRO A 149 -3.60 -10.14 -7.69
C PRO A 149 -3.54 -10.49 -6.20
N ILE A 150 -4.70 -10.68 -5.57
CA ILE A 150 -4.87 -10.81 -4.12
C ILE A 150 -3.98 -11.89 -3.51
N GLN A 151 -3.80 -13.03 -4.20
CA GLN A 151 -3.05 -14.16 -3.63
C GLN A 151 -1.56 -13.83 -3.48
N LYS A 152 -0.95 -13.20 -4.51
CA LYS A 152 0.44 -12.74 -4.45
C LYS A 152 0.64 -11.72 -3.32
N ILE A 153 -0.27 -10.75 -3.23
CA ILE A 153 -0.22 -9.71 -2.20
C ILE A 153 -0.36 -10.32 -0.81
N LYS A 154 -1.34 -11.19 -0.58
CA LYS A 154 -1.55 -11.85 0.73
C LYS A 154 -0.34 -12.69 1.17
N ASN A 155 0.25 -13.43 0.26
CA ASN A 155 1.41 -14.26 0.57
C ASN A 155 2.63 -13.41 0.98
N SER A 156 2.70 -12.17 0.51
CA SER A 156 3.79 -11.24 0.80
C SER A 156 3.59 -10.38 2.06
N THR A 157 2.38 -10.37 2.65
CA THR A 157 2.08 -9.50 3.80
C THR A 157 2.91 -9.81 5.04
N SER A 158 3.24 -11.07 5.32
CA SER A 158 4.07 -11.44 6.46
C SER A 158 5.47 -10.82 6.33
N GLN A 159 6.10 -11.00 5.17
CA GLN A 159 7.41 -10.42 4.87
C GLN A 159 7.37 -8.88 4.90
N LEU A 160 6.29 -8.27 4.38
CA LEU A 160 6.10 -6.83 4.39
C LEU A 160 6.05 -6.30 5.84
N VAL A 161 5.36 -6.99 6.74
CA VAL A 161 5.26 -6.64 8.16
C VAL A 161 6.58 -6.86 8.90
N GLU A 162 7.30 -7.95 8.61
CA GLU A 162 8.60 -8.25 9.21
C GLU A 162 9.67 -7.20 8.88
N LYS A 163 9.60 -6.62 7.67
CA LYS A 163 10.55 -5.60 7.20
C LYS A 163 10.25 -4.18 7.69
N LEU A 164 9.20 -3.96 8.46
CA LEU A 164 8.88 -2.64 9.02
C LEU A 164 10.00 -2.11 9.93
N ARG A 165 10.46 -0.87 9.68
CA ARG A 165 11.50 -0.18 10.44
C ARG A 165 11.32 1.35 10.36
N GLU A 166 11.82 2.07 11.34
CA GLU A 166 11.77 3.54 11.41
C GLU A 166 12.72 4.21 10.41
N LYS A 167 13.81 3.54 10.04
CA LYS A 167 14.80 4.02 9.05
C LYS A 167 14.85 3.04 7.88
N GLN A 168 14.77 3.55 6.67
CA GLN A 168 15.08 2.80 5.45
C GLN A 168 16.47 3.15 4.96
#